data_eb1186058f0a69db62311a5934215643
#
_entry.id   eb1186058f0a69db62311a5934215643
#
_cell.length_a   1.000
_cell.length_b   1.000
_cell.length_c   1.000
_cell.angle_alpha   90.00
_cell.angle_beta   90.00
_cell.angle_gamma   90.00
#
_symmetry.space_group_name_H-M   'P 1'
#
loop_
_entity.id
_entity.type
_entity.pdbx_description
1 polymer ?
#
loop_
_entity_poly.entity_id
_entity_poly.type
_entity_poly.pdbx_seq_one_letter_code
_entity_poly.pdbx_strand_id
1 'polypeptide(L)' 'MPPSLLTPQTEGVCALHDPSGLHVGNFKWVNDQWKFKAVGYGPAGQVMPGHGPLTDRHNACFDRLDEAIIRAQFFKD' A
#
# COMPACT_ATOMS: atom_id res chain seq x y z
N MET A 1 13.93 16.04 0.15
CA MET A 1 13.11 15.21 -0.72
C MET A 1 12.15 14.36 0.10
N PRO A 2 10.88 14.33 -0.26
CA PRO A 2 9.98 13.43 0.46
C PRO A 2 10.39 11.97 0.21
N PRO A 3 10.17 11.09 1.19
CA PRO A 3 10.48 9.67 0.99
C PRO A 3 9.57 9.08 -0.08
N SER A 4 10.07 8.03 -0.75
CA SER A 4 9.26 7.31 -1.71
C SER A 4 8.12 6.59 -0.99
N LEU A 5 6.94 6.60 -1.57
CA LEU A 5 5.80 5.88 -1.01
C LEU A 5 5.92 4.37 -1.24
N LEU A 6 6.61 3.98 -2.30
CA LEU A 6 6.71 2.57 -2.71
C LEU A 6 8.10 2.04 -2.39
N THR A 7 8.14 0.91 -1.69
CA THR A 7 9.39 0.24 -1.34
C THR A 7 9.31 -1.23 -1.75
N PRO A 8 9.97 -1.62 -2.85
CA PRO A 8 9.98 -3.03 -3.26
C PRO A 8 10.56 -3.91 -2.16
N GLN A 9 9.89 -5.03 -1.87
CA GLN A 9 10.30 -5.97 -0.84
C GLN A 9 10.92 -7.21 -1.45
N THR A 10 10.13 -7.92 -2.24
CA THR A 10 10.56 -9.11 -2.97
C THR A 10 9.92 -9.05 -4.33
N GLU A 11 10.25 -10.00 -5.20
CA GLU A 11 9.62 -10.10 -6.50
C GLU A 11 8.11 -10.23 -6.32
N GLY A 12 7.36 -9.34 -6.97
CA GLY A 12 5.91 -9.36 -6.90
C GLY A 12 5.30 -8.78 -5.64
N VAL A 13 6.10 -8.15 -4.77
CA VAL A 13 5.59 -7.48 -3.57
C VAL A 13 6.26 -6.12 -3.41
N CYS A 14 5.42 -5.10 -3.19
CA CYS A 14 5.91 -3.74 -2.97
C CYS A 14 5.16 -3.13 -1.79
N ALA A 15 5.90 -2.65 -0.79
CA ALA A 15 5.27 -2.02 0.37
C ALA A 15 4.84 -0.59 0.04
N LEU A 16 3.72 -0.17 0.64
CA LEU A 16 3.23 1.20 0.52
C LEU A 16 3.32 1.88 1.88
N HIS A 17 3.95 3.06 1.89
CA HIS A 17 4.00 3.93 3.07
C HIS A 17 3.29 5.23 2.76
N ASP A 18 2.64 5.81 3.76
CA ASP A 18 2.04 7.13 3.57
C ASP A 18 3.11 8.22 3.60
N PRO A 19 2.74 9.49 3.31
CA PRO A 19 3.73 10.57 3.31
C PRO A 19 4.45 10.78 4.64
N SER A 20 3.89 10.30 5.75
CA SER A 20 4.54 10.41 7.06
C SER A 20 5.49 9.24 7.34
N GLY A 21 5.52 8.23 6.47
CA GLY A 21 6.37 7.06 6.62
C GLY A 21 5.71 5.86 7.27
N LEU A 22 4.40 5.95 7.58
CA LEU A 22 3.69 4.83 8.15
C LEU A 22 3.40 3.77 7.09
N HIS A 23 3.71 2.51 7.41
CA HIS A 23 3.39 1.38 6.51
C HIS A 23 1.89 1.13 6.53
N VAL A 24 1.22 1.31 5.39
CA VAL A 24 -0.24 1.25 5.30
C VAL A 24 -0.75 0.12 4.42
N GLY A 25 0.12 -0.62 3.76
CA GLY A 25 -0.29 -1.74 2.95
C GLY A 25 0.82 -2.26 2.07
N ASN A 26 0.47 -3.23 1.22
CA ASN A 26 1.39 -3.81 0.26
C ASN A 26 0.66 -4.02 -1.07
N PHE A 27 1.40 -3.89 -2.17
CA PHE A 27 0.92 -4.31 -3.47
C PHE A 27 1.50 -5.69 -3.78
N LYS A 28 0.65 -6.58 -4.28
CA LYS A 28 1.07 -7.93 -4.69
C LYS A 28 0.71 -8.15 -6.14
N TRP A 29 1.64 -8.74 -6.90
CA TRP A 29 1.40 -9.08 -8.29
C TRP A 29 0.60 -10.39 -8.33
N VAL A 30 -0.65 -10.29 -8.79
CA VAL A 30 -1.59 -11.42 -8.82
C VAL A 30 -2.41 -11.31 -10.10
N ASN A 31 -2.48 -12.40 -10.89
CA ASN A 31 -3.29 -12.45 -12.10
C ASN A 31 -3.01 -11.28 -13.06
N ASP A 32 -1.72 -11.04 -13.31
CA ASP A 32 -1.24 -10.02 -14.25
C ASP A 32 -1.61 -8.58 -13.85
N GLN A 33 -1.82 -8.33 -12.55
CA GLN A 33 -2.07 -6.98 -12.05
C GLN A 33 -1.56 -6.84 -10.62
N TRP A 34 -1.40 -5.60 -10.19
CA TRP A 34 -1.04 -5.30 -8.81
C TRP A 34 -2.31 -5.14 -7.98
N LYS A 35 -2.41 -5.89 -6.91
CA LYS A 35 -3.55 -5.81 -6.00
C LYS A 35 -3.11 -5.24 -4.67
N PHE A 36 -3.83 -4.22 -4.20
CA PHE A 36 -3.51 -3.58 -2.93
C PHE A 36 -4.09 -4.37 -1.76
N LYS A 37 -3.25 -4.62 -0.77
CA LYS A 37 -3.67 -5.26 0.48
C LYS A 37 -3.40 -4.29 1.62
N ALA A 38 -4.48 -3.74 2.20
CA ALA A 38 -4.36 -2.80 3.32
C ALA A 38 -3.77 -3.50 4.54
N VAL A 39 -3.06 -2.74 5.36
CA VAL A 39 -2.46 -3.24 6.59
C VAL A 39 -2.75 -2.24 7.70
N GLY A 40 -3.21 -2.76 8.84
CA GLY A 40 -3.32 -1.99 10.07
C GLY A 40 -2.47 -2.64 11.15
N TYR A 41 -2.38 -1.98 12.31
CA TYR A 41 -1.63 -2.48 13.45
C TYR A 41 -2.51 -2.45 14.68
N GLY A 42 -2.51 -3.54 15.44
CA GLY A 42 -3.29 -3.65 16.65
C GLY A 42 -2.58 -3.03 17.85
N PRO A 43 -3.24 -3.04 19.03
CA PRO A 43 -2.69 -2.40 20.24
C PRO A 43 -1.35 -2.95 20.67
N ALA A 44 -1.07 -4.22 20.37
CA ALA A 44 0.20 -4.85 20.70
C ALA A 44 1.22 -4.79 19.56
N GLY A 45 0.93 -3.99 18.52
CA GLY A 45 1.81 -3.88 17.37
C GLY A 45 1.67 -4.99 16.34
N GLN A 46 0.72 -5.91 16.53
CA GLN A 46 0.51 -7.00 15.58
C GLN A 46 -0.08 -6.47 14.27
N VAL A 47 0.33 -7.09 13.16
CA VAL A 47 -0.16 -6.75 11.84
C VAL A 47 -1.58 -7.29 11.67
N MET A 48 -2.48 -6.44 11.18
CA MET A 48 -3.88 -6.80 10.93
C MET A 48 -4.19 -6.61 9.45
N PRO A 49 -4.07 -7.66 8.63
CA PRO A 49 -4.34 -7.56 7.20
C PRO A 49 -5.78 -7.11 6.91
N GLY A 50 -5.93 -6.23 5.92
CA GLY A 50 -7.24 -5.72 5.54
C GLY A 50 -7.75 -4.58 6.40
N HIS A 51 -7.06 -4.26 7.49
CA HIS A 51 -7.43 -3.16 8.39
C HIS A 51 -6.56 -1.94 8.13
N GLY A 52 -6.72 -0.90 8.95
CA GLY A 52 -5.87 0.29 8.89
C GLY A 52 -6.50 1.43 8.12
N PRO A 53 -5.74 2.54 7.94
CA PRO A 53 -6.29 3.76 7.35
C PRO A 53 -6.72 3.62 5.90
N LEU A 54 -6.19 2.64 5.17
CA LEU A 54 -6.55 2.42 3.76
C LEU A 54 -7.44 1.19 3.56
N THR A 55 -8.18 0.79 4.60
CA THR A 55 -9.06 -0.37 4.50
C THR A 55 -10.08 -0.24 3.35
N ASP A 56 -10.51 0.99 3.04
CA ASP A 56 -11.45 1.23 1.93
C ASP A 56 -10.84 0.92 0.57
N ARG A 57 -9.51 0.84 0.48
CA ARG A 57 -8.80 0.55 -0.76
C ARG A 57 -8.36 -0.91 -0.86
N HIS A 58 -8.66 -1.71 0.16
CA HIS A 58 -8.29 -3.12 0.16
C HIS A 58 -8.85 -3.82 -1.07
N ASN A 59 -8.01 -4.57 -1.77
CA ASN A 59 -8.30 -5.26 -3.03
C ASN A 59 -8.41 -4.36 -4.27
N ALA A 60 -8.03 -3.09 -4.19
CA ALA A 60 -7.91 -2.24 -5.38
C ALA A 60 -6.83 -2.79 -6.31
N CYS A 61 -7.08 -2.74 -7.61
CA CYS A 61 -6.19 -3.33 -8.62
C CYS A 61 -5.63 -2.26 -9.56
N PHE A 62 -4.38 -2.46 -9.99
CA PHE A 62 -3.68 -1.54 -10.88
C PHE A 62 -2.89 -2.36 -11.91
N ASP A 63 -2.84 -1.86 -13.15
CA ASP A 63 -2.04 -2.51 -14.19
C ASP A 63 -0.55 -2.36 -13.91
N ARG A 64 -0.17 -1.24 -13.30
CA ARG A 64 1.22 -0.96 -12.96
C ARG A 64 1.26 -0.07 -11.71
N LEU A 65 2.41 -0.06 -11.06
CA LEU A 65 2.61 0.80 -9.90
C LEU A 65 3.20 2.13 -10.36
N ASP A 66 2.35 3.16 -10.37
CA ASP A 66 2.75 4.53 -10.68
C ASP A 66 2.54 5.35 -9.42
N GLU A 67 3.62 5.84 -8.82
CA GLU A 67 3.54 6.53 -7.54
C GLU A 67 2.65 7.77 -7.61
N ALA A 68 2.66 8.51 -8.73
CA ALA A 68 1.83 9.69 -8.87
C ALA A 68 0.34 9.34 -8.86
N ILE A 69 -0.02 8.26 -9.55
CA ILE A 69 -1.41 7.79 -9.59
C ILE A 69 -1.83 7.29 -8.19
N ILE A 70 -0.97 6.52 -7.54
CA ILE A 70 -1.24 5.98 -6.22
C ILE A 70 -1.39 7.11 -5.19
N ARG A 71 -0.49 8.10 -5.23
CA ARG A 71 -0.58 9.25 -4.36
C ARG A 71 -1.90 9.99 -4.55
N ALA A 72 -2.32 10.20 -5.79
CA ALA A 72 -3.55 10.92 -6.09
C ALA A 72 -4.78 10.15 -5.61
N GLN A 73 -4.77 8.82 -5.70
CA GLN A 73 -5.93 8.01 -5.32
C GLN A 73 -5.99 7.71 -3.82
N PHE A 74 -4.84 7.52 -3.18
CA PHE A 74 -4.81 7.04 -1.79
C PHE A 74 -4.58 8.18 -0.79
N PHE A 75 -3.87 9.21 -1.17
CA PHE A 75 -3.45 10.28 -0.26
C PHE A 75 -3.87 11.66 -0.73
N LYS A 76 -4.90 11.71 -1.53
CA LYS A 76 -5.42 12.98 -2.00
C LYS A 76 -5.97 13.80 -0.84
N ASP A 77 -5.57 15.05 -0.78
CA ASP A 77 -6.04 16.00 0.21
C ASP A 77 -7.49 16.43 -0.06
#